data_b99c6269eb6f4326ff8e614e2687a4fd
#
_entry.id   b99c6269eb6f4326ff8e614e2687a4fd
#
_cell.length_a   1.000
_cell.length_b   1.000
_cell.length_c   1.000
_cell.angle_alpha   90.00
_cell.angle_beta   90.00
_cell.angle_gamma   90.00
#
_symmetry.space_group_name_H-M   'P 1'
#
loop_
_entity.id
_entity.type
_entity.pdbx_description
1 polymer ?
#
loop_
_entity_poly.entity_id
_entity_poly.type
_entity_poly.pdbx_seq_one_letter_code
_entity_poly.pdbx_strand_id
1 'polypeptide(L)'
;MQNLRGTYVHRGDGFRRRTRIKQTVLAFSFFSAVGFLLGNREPSTPEAEAAQVSRRSPFRIDLSTDRTLTAQLDSARGELDLARTQLDRANRIIAYSTQYAINAQLASNIVEVAQAEGIDPELAFRLVKLESDFNVHATSPVGAIGLTQVMPSTARFYHKGITAQRLYEPNTNLRIGFRYLRGLVTEYHGDMKTALLVYNRGPAAVAKSRAQGDNPSNGYDRILTKGYKGRGIIN
;
A
#
# COMPACT_ATOMS: atom_id res chain seq x y z
N MET A 1 -51.16 -30.74 4.43
CA MET A 1 -51.11 -31.11 3.01
C MET A 1 -51.18 -29.83 2.20
N GLN A 2 -50.12 -29.39 1.62
CA GLN A 2 -49.96 -28.89 0.26
C GLN A 2 -48.58 -28.28 0.11
N ASN A 3 -47.76 -28.95 -0.69
CA ASN A 3 -46.47 -28.51 -1.18
C ASN A 3 -46.65 -27.33 -2.15
N LEU A 4 -45.88 -26.25 -1.97
CA LEU A 4 -45.60 -25.31 -3.06
C LEU A 4 -44.07 -25.25 -3.26
N ARG A 5 -43.63 -26.04 -4.24
CA ARG A 5 -42.31 -25.92 -4.87
C ARG A 5 -42.33 -24.67 -5.76
N GLY A 6 -41.63 -23.64 -5.39
CA GLY A 6 -41.30 -22.51 -6.27
C GLY A 6 -40.14 -22.87 -7.16
N THR A 7 -40.40 -23.09 -8.43
CA THR A 7 -39.42 -23.28 -9.51
C THR A 7 -38.65 -21.98 -9.78
N TYR A 8 -37.34 -22.01 -9.56
CA TYR A 8 -36.42 -20.97 -10.02
C TYR A 8 -36.24 -21.11 -11.53
N VAL A 9 -36.68 -20.13 -12.29
CA VAL A 9 -36.45 -20.03 -13.72
C VAL A 9 -35.09 -19.36 -13.94
N HIS A 10 -34.15 -20.15 -14.43
CA HIS A 10 -32.92 -19.66 -15.04
C HIS A 10 -33.29 -18.87 -16.32
N ARG A 11 -32.98 -17.59 -16.33
CA ARG A 11 -32.95 -16.82 -17.57
C ARG A 11 -31.49 -16.53 -17.91
N GLY A 12 -30.91 -17.42 -18.69
CA GLY A 12 -29.66 -17.20 -19.37
C GLY A 12 -29.87 -16.29 -20.56
N ASP A 13 -28.75 -15.84 -21.07
CA ASP A 13 -28.44 -15.30 -22.39
C ASP A 13 -28.34 -13.78 -22.54
N GLY A 14 -27.14 -13.44 -22.90
CA GLY A 14 -26.89 -12.43 -23.89
C GLY A 14 -26.23 -11.16 -23.40
N PHE A 15 -24.94 -11.09 -23.48
CA PHE A 15 -24.26 -10.10 -24.33
C PHE A 15 -22.74 -10.15 -24.09
N ARG A 16 -22.06 -11.04 -24.81
CA ARG A 16 -20.61 -10.91 -25.03
C ARG A 16 -20.38 -9.76 -26.01
N ARG A 17 -20.20 -8.55 -25.53
CA ARG A 17 -19.57 -7.48 -26.30
C ARG A 17 -18.06 -7.55 -26.08
N ARG A 18 -17.36 -8.14 -27.02
CA ARG A 18 -15.91 -7.98 -27.20
C ARG A 18 -15.64 -6.54 -27.58
N THR A 19 -15.26 -5.71 -26.66
CA THR A 19 -14.59 -4.43 -26.93
C THR A 19 -13.15 -4.74 -27.30
N ARG A 20 -12.85 -4.70 -28.59
CA ARG A 20 -11.46 -4.66 -29.09
C ARG A 20 -10.88 -3.31 -28.68
N ILE A 21 -10.04 -3.30 -27.67
CA ILE A 21 -9.16 -2.16 -27.37
C ILE A 21 -8.13 -2.13 -28.47
N LYS A 22 -8.23 -1.15 -29.37
CA LYS A 22 -7.17 -0.81 -30.32
C LYS A 22 -6.01 -0.24 -29.50
N GLN A 23 -4.95 -1.01 -29.35
CA GLN A 23 -3.67 -0.51 -28.86
C GLN A 23 -3.10 0.42 -29.94
N THR A 24 -3.18 1.71 -29.71
CA THR A 24 -2.44 2.70 -30.49
C THR A 24 -1.04 2.76 -29.89
N VAL A 25 -0.12 2.03 -30.52
CA VAL A 25 1.31 2.15 -30.25
C VAL A 25 1.76 3.49 -30.84
N LEU A 26 2.02 4.47 -29.98
CA LEU A 26 2.72 5.70 -30.39
C LEU A 26 4.21 5.37 -30.51
N ALA A 27 4.63 5.08 -31.74
CA ALA A 27 6.04 5.02 -32.10
C ALA A 27 6.59 6.46 -32.13
N PHE A 28 7.38 6.84 -31.14
CA PHE A 28 8.21 8.03 -31.21
C PHE A 28 9.37 7.76 -32.16
N SER A 29 9.23 8.22 -33.41
CA SER A 29 10.32 8.23 -34.39
C SER A 29 11.26 9.37 -34.04
N PHE A 30 12.43 9.03 -33.50
CA PHE A 30 13.57 9.94 -33.43
C PHE A 30 14.15 10.09 -34.87
N PHE A 31 13.77 11.15 -35.55
CA PHE A 31 14.44 11.54 -36.78
C PHE A 31 15.67 12.37 -36.42
N SER A 32 16.83 11.74 -36.54
CA SER A 32 18.13 12.42 -36.54
C SER A 32 18.28 13.20 -37.83
N ALA A 33 18.20 14.53 -37.74
CA ALA A 33 18.55 15.41 -38.85
C ALA A 33 20.08 15.49 -38.96
N VAL A 34 20.67 14.63 -39.76
CA VAL A 34 22.04 14.83 -40.24
C VAL A 34 21.96 15.85 -41.38
N GLY A 35 22.23 17.11 -41.08
CA GLY A 35 22.39 18.16 -42.04
C GLY A 35 23.62 17.96 -42.91
N PHE A 36 23.38 17.72 -44.18
CA PHE A 36 24.39 17.65 -45.22
C PHE A 36 24.78 19.07 -45.63
N LEU A 37 25.95 19.55 -45.20
CA LEU A 37 26.59 20.76 -45.69
C LEU A 37 27.81 20.36 -46.49
N LEU A 38 27.63 20.22 -47.81
CA LEU A 38 28.72 20.20 -48.78
C LEU A 38 29.17 21.65 -49.00
N GLY A 39 30.17 22.06 -48.23
CA GLY A 39 30.96 23.27 -48.52
C GLY A 39 32.14 22.95 -49.41
N ASN A 40 32.29 23.67 -50.53
CA ASN A 40 33.41 23.63 -51.45
C ASN A 40 34.73 23.76 -50.66
N ARG A 41 35.56 22.74 -50.75
CA ARG A 41 36.98 22.81 -50.27
C ARG A 41 37.87 23.05 -51.47
N GLU A 42 38.57 24.14 -51.44
CA GLU A 42 39.75 24.32 -52.27
C GLU A 42 40.87 23.37 -51.81
N PRO A 43 41.71 22.86 -52.73
CA PRO A 43 42.80 21.93 -52.33
C PRO A 43 43.89 22.67 -51.59
N SER A 44 44.02 22.40 -50.30
CA SER A 44 45.13 22.87 -49.47
C SER A 44 46.39 22.04 -49.70
N THR A 45 47.56 22.71 -49.83
CA THR A 45 48.85 22.07 -49.98
C THR A 45 49.26 21.27 -48.72
N PRO A 46 50.05 20.16 -48.86
CA PRO A 46 50.35 19.25 -47.75
C PRO A 46 51.07 19.90 -46.57
N GLU A 47 51.79 21.04 -46.77
CA GLU A 47 52.49 21.73 -45.71
C GLU A 47 51.54 22.55 -44.76
N ALA A 48 50.42 23.00 -45.27
CA ALA A 48 49.44 23.73 -44.48
C ALA A 48 48.65 22.79 -43.55
N GLU A 49 48.47 21.52 -43.95
CA GLU A 49 47.73 20.51 -43.17
C GLU A 49 48.54 20.00 -41.98
N ALA A 50 49.89 19.89 -42.08
CA ALA A 50 50.76 19.49 -40.99
C ALA A 50 50.84 20.55 -39.90
N ALA A 51 50.76 21.85 -40.24
CA ALA A 51 50.80 22.95 -39.27
C ALA A 51 49.44 23.12 -38.51
N GLN A 52 48.31 22.69 -39.10
CA GLN A 52 47.01 22.73 -38.41
C GLN A 52 46.77 21.55 -37.47
N VAL A 53 47.36 20.38 -37.73
CA VAL A 53 47.27 19.21 -36.84
C VAL A 53 48.00 19.43 -35.54
N SER A 54 49.11 20.23 -35.52
CA SER A 54 49.88 20.51 -34.31
C SER A 54 49.23 21.53 -33.35
N ARG A 55 48.16 22.21 -33.75
CA ARG A 55 47.43 23.18 -32.93
C ARG A 55 46.06 22.70 -32.40
N ARG A 56 45.69 21.46 -32.68
CA ARG A 56 44.51 20.87 -32.02
C ARG A 56 44.90 20.53 -30.60
N SER A 57 44.49 21.39 -29.70
CA SER A 57 44.57 21.16 -28.25
C SER A 57 44.07 19.76 -27.89
N PRO A 58 44.76 19.10 -26.94
CA PRO A 58 44.25 17.81 -26.45
C PRO A 58 42.83 17.99 -25.97
N PHE A 59 42.00 17.02 -26.32
CA PHE A 59 40.64 16.83 -25.97
C PHE A 59 40.27 17.50 -24.64
N ARG A 60 39.62 18.67 -24.70
CA ARG A 60 39.05 19.32 -23.52
C ARG A 60 37.82 18.54 -23.18
N ILE A 61 37.88 17.70 -22.18
CA ILE A 61 36.70 17.12 -21.55
C ILE A 61 35.91 18.29 -20.98
N ASP A 62 34.77 18.60 -21.56
CA ASP A 62 33.86 19.62 -21.02
C ASP A 62 33.14 19.03 -19.82
N LEU A 63 33.74 19.24 -18.64
CA LEU A 63 33.23 18.81 -17.34
C LEU A 63 31.85 19.41 -17.02
N SER A 64 31.39 20.43 -17.76
CA SER A 64 30.08 21.01 -17.58
C SER A 64 29.01 20.12 -18.19
N THR A 65 29.26 19.51 -19.35
CA THR A 65 28.37 18.56 -20.02
C THR A 65 28.24 17.27 -19.19
N ASP A 66 29.31 16.81 -18.58
CA ASP A 66 29.29 15.60 -17.74
C ASP A 66 28.46 15.81 -16.46
N ARG A 67 28.56 16.99 -15.84
CA ARG A 67 27.74 17.34 -14.66
C ARG A 67 26.25 17.43 -14.99
N THR A 68 25.88 17.98 -16.15
CA THR A 68 24.46 18.04 -16.56
C THR A 68 23.89 16.68 -16.87
N LEU A 69 24.65 15.81 -17.51
CA LEU A 69 24.25 14.42 -17.79
C LEU A 69 24.09 13.62 -16.49
N THR A 70 25.01 13.77 -15.54
CA THR A 70 24.91 13.12 -14.23
C THR A 70 23.66 13.57 -13.48
N ALA A 71 23.38 14.87 -13.44
CA ALA A 71 22.18 15.39 -12.80
C ALA A 71 20.89 14.90 -13.46
N GLN A 72 20.86 14.80 -14.80
CA GLN A 72 19.72 14.23 -15.53
C GLN A 72 19.52 12.74 -15.24
N LEU A 73 20.59 11.97 -15.17
CA LEU A 73 20.53 10.55 -14.80
C LEU A 73 20.03 10.34 -13.38
N ASP A 74 20.48 11.17 -12.43
CA ASP A 74 20.04 11.08 -11.03
C ASP A 74 18.56 11.47 -10.90
N SER A 75 18.10 12.50 -11.63
CA SER A 75 16.67 12.85 -11.71
C SER A 75 15.84 11.71 -12.29
N ALA A 76 16.26 11.15 -13.42
CA ALA A 76 15.56 10.04 -14.07
C ALA A 76 15.51 8.78 -13.19
N ARG A 77 16.59 8.49 -12.44
CA ARG A 77 16.59 7.41 -11.43
C ARG A 77 15.59 7.67 -10.33
N GLY A 78 15.56 8.90 -9.80
CA GLY A 78 14.61 9.28 -8.76
C GLY A 78 13.15 9.14 -9.23
N GLU A 79 12.84 9.56 -10.45
CA GLU A 79 11.51 9.38 -11.06
C GLU A 79 11.15 7.90 -11.24
N LEU A 80 12.10 7.08 -11.68
CA LEU A 80 11.90 5.65 -11.84
C LEU A 80 11.63 4.96 -10.50
N ASP A 81 12.37 5.31 -9.44
CA ASP A 81 12.19 4.73 -8.11
C ASP A 81 10.85 5.16 -7.50
N LEU A 82 10.43 6.40 -7.73
CA LEU A 82 9.10 6.87 -7.34
C LEU A 82 8.00 6.09 -8.08
N ALA A 83 8.13 5.94 -9.40
CA ALA A 83 7.16 5.20 -10.21
C ALA A 83 7.06 3.72 -9.79
N ARG A 84 8.19 3.06 -9.48
CA ARG A 84 8.22 1.70 -8.94
C ARG A 84 7.50 1.61 -7.59
N THR A 85 7.78 2.52 -6.69
CA THR A 85 7.14 2.58 -5.37
C THR A 85 5.62 2.74 -5.48
N GLN A 86 5.16 3.61 -6.38
CA GLN A 86 3.73 3.80 -6.65
C GLN A 86 3.08 2.55 -7.25
N LEU A 87 3.77 1.89 -8.19
CA LEU A 87 3.28 0.65 -8.80
C LEU A 87 3.18 -0.49 -7.77
N ASP A 88 4.19 -0.67 -6.93
CA ASP A 88 4.18 -1.68 -5.87
C ASP A 88 3.07 -1.43 -4.86
N ARG A 89 2.80 -0.17 -4.52
CA ARG A 89 1.67 0.22 -3.68
C ARG A 89 0.35 -0.13 -4.34
N ALA A 90 0.15 0.25 -5.61
CA ALA A 90 -1.06 -0.05 -6.37
C ALA A 90 -1.31 -1.56 -6.48
N ASN A 91 -0.27 -2.34 -6.78
CA ASN A 91 -0.34 -3.80 -6.86
C ASN A 91 -0.76 -4.43 -5.52
N ARG A 92 -0.23 -3.94 -4.40
CA ARG A 92 -0.64 -4.41 -3.07
C ARG A 92 -2.09 -4.09 -2.77
N ILE A 93 -2.57 -2.89 -3.09
CA ILE A 93 -3.97 -2.50 -2.91
C ILE A 93 -4.89 -3.40 -3.74
N ILE A 94 -4.55 -3.65 -5.00
CA ILE A 94 -5.31 -4.54 -5.88
C ILE A 94 -5.33 -5.97 -5.34
N ALA A 95 -4.17 -6.47 -4.89
CA ALA A 95 -4.06 -7.81 -4.32
C ALA A 95 -4.97 -7.98 -3.09
N TYR A 96 -4.93 -7.05 -2.14
CA TYR A 96 -5.79 -7.09 -0.95
C TYR A 96 -7.27 -6.88 -1.30
N SER A 97 -7.59 -5.94 -2.20
CA SER A 97 -8.97 -5.74 -2.69
C SER A 97 -9.56 -7.02 -3.28
N THR A 98 -8.78 -7.73 -4.09
CA THR A 98 -9.16 -9.02 -4.69
C THR A 98 -9.24 -10.13 -3.65
N GLN A 99 -8.24 -10.27 -2.78
CA GLN A 99 -8.15 -11.33 -1.77
C GLN A 99 -9.33 -11.28 -0.79
N TYR A 100 -9.73 -10.08 -0.38
CA TYR A 100 -10.79 -9.87 0.61
C TYR A 100 -12.13 -9.49 0.01
N ALA A 101 -12.24 -9.41 -1.32
CA ALA A 101 -13.44 -9.02 -2.07
C ALA A 101 -14.04 -7.68 -1.60
N ILE A 102 -13.19 -6.69 -1.32
CA ILE A 102 -13.57 -5.33 -0.89
C ILE A 102 -13.22 -4.31 -1.98
N ASN A 103 -13.83 -3.12 -1.91
CA ASN A 103 -13.48 -2.08 -2.87
C ASN A 103 -12.05 -1.54 -2.67
N ALA A 104 -11.41 -1.09 -3.76
CA ALA A 104 -10.03 -0.63 -3.76
C ALA A 104 -9.80 0.58 -2.83
N GLN A 105 -10.81 1.43 -2.62
CA GLN A 105 -10.70 2.58 -1.73
C GLN A 105 -10.55 2.15 -0.27
N LEU A 106 -11.35 1.17 0.18
CA LEU A 106 -11.21 0.63 1.53
C LEU A 106 -9.87 -0.09 1.70
N ALA A 107 -9.45 -0.86 0.69
CA ALA A 107 -8.14 -1.51 0.71
C ALA A 107 -7.00 -0.47 0.80
N SER A 108 -7.07 0.63 0.04
CA SER A 108 -6.12 1.75 0.12
C SER A 108 -6.09 2.37 1.51
N ASN A 109 -7.25 2.67 2.07
CA ASN A 109 -7.35 3.24 3.41
C ASN A 109 -6.69 2.34 4.47
N ILE A 110 -6.92 1.03 4.40
CA ILE A 110 -6.32 0.07 5.34
C ILE A 110 -4.79 0.04 5.19
N VAL A 111 -4.28 -0.06 3.96
CA VAL A 111 -2.82 -0.06 3.68
C VAL A 111 -2.17 1.23 4.20
N GLU A 112 -2.74 2.38 3.85
CA GLU A 112 -2.19 3.70 4.19
C GLU A 112 -2.16 3.94 5.70
N VAL A 113 -3.29 3.66 6.36
CA VAL A 113 -3.39 3.87 7.81
C VAL A 113 -2.54 2.85 8.57
N ALA A 114 -2.48 1.59 8.12
CA ALA A 114 -1.61 0.58 8.72
C ALA A 114 -0.15 1.02 8.69
N GLN A 115 0.34 1.44 7.51
CA GLN A 115 1.71 1.93 7.35
C GLN A 115 1.98 3.18 8.20
N ALA A 116 1.05 4.15 8.22
CA ALA A 116 1.18 5.38 9.01
C ALA A 116 1.22 5.11 10.54
N GLU A 117 0.51 4.09 11.01
CA GLU A 117 0.52 3.70 12.42
C GLU A 117 1.55 2.60 12.73
N GLY A 118 2.40 2.23 11.77
CA GLY A 118 3.46 1.24 11.95
C GLY A 118 2.96 -0.20 12.14
N ILE A 119 1.81 -0.55 11.55
CA ILE A 119 1.24 -1.89 11.55
C ILE A 119 1.53 -2.55 10.19
N ASP A 120 1.91 -3.81 10.21
CA ASP A 120 2.02 -4.61 8.98
C ASP A 120 0.66 -4.68 8.28
N PRO A 121 0.54 -4.28 7.00
CA PRO A 121 -0.71 -4.31 6.29
C PRO A 121 -1.40 -5.68 6.30
N GLU A 122 -0.68 -6.79 6.20
CA GLU A 122 -1.29 -8.12 6.27
C GLU A 122 -1.96 -8.36 7.63
N LEU A 123 -1.32 -7.97 8.73
CA LEU A 123 -1.92 -8.05 10.06
C LEU A 123 -3.15 -7.14 10.18
N ALA A 124 -3.06 -5.92 9.62
CA ALA A 124 -4.16 -4.96 9.61
C ALA A 124 -5.41 -5.51 8.90
N PHE A 125 -5.23 -6.10 7.71
CA PHE A 125 -6.34 -6.73 6.98
C PHE A 125 -6.96 -7.91 7.74
N ARG A 126 -6.15 -8.75 8.36
CA ARG A 126 -6.61 -9.86 9.18
C ARG A 126 -7.41 -9.39 10.40
N LEU A 127 -6.93 -8.32 11.05
CA LEU A 127 -7.65 -7.69 12.17
C LEU A 127 -9.01 -7.18 11.73
N VAL A 128 -9.07 -6.35 10.67
CA VAL A 128 -10.33 -5.78 10.18
C VAL A 128 -11.29 -6.88 9.72
N LYS A 129 -10.79 -7.93 9.06
CA LYS A 129 -11.60 -9.09 8.69
C LYS A 129 -12.23 -9.75 9.89
N LEU A 130 -11.45 -9.98 10.95
CA LEU A 130 -11.93 -10.69 12.15
C LEU A 130 -12.89 -9.83 12.98
N GLU A 131 -12.64 -8.52 13.06
CA GLU A 131 -13.43 -7.60 13.88
C GLU A 131 -14.78 -7.23 13.28
N SER A 132 -14.83 -6.98 11.98
CA SER A 132 -16.03 -6.42 11.35
C SER A 132 -16.43 -7.05 10.02
N ASP A 133 -15.63 -7.97 9.51
CA ASP A 133 -15.76 -8.43 8.12
C ASP A 133 -15.79 -7.27 7.11
N PHE A 134 -14.96 -6.25 7.36
CA PHE A 134 -14.87 -5.00 6.58
C PHE A 134 -16.16 -4.15 6.59
N ASN A 135 -17.08 -4.39 7.52
CA ASN A 135 -18.30 -3.59 7.67
C ASN A 135 -17.98 -2.31 8.46
N VAL A 136 -17.99 -1.16 7.77
CA VAL A 136 -17.73 0.16 8.38
C VAL A 136 -18.79 0.56 9.41
N HIS A 137 -19.99 -0.01 9.33
CA HIS A 137 -21.12 0.26 10.23
C HIS A 137 -21.31 -0.82 11.30
N ALA A 138 -20.34 -1.73 11.45
CA ALA A 138 -20.46 -2.77 12.47
C ALA A 138 -20.54 -2.17 13.88
N THR A 139 -21.47 -2.70 14.68
CA THR A 139 -21.62 -2.36 16.10
C THR A 139 -21.88 -3.63 16.88
N SER A 140 -21.02 -3.91 17.86
CA SER A 140 -21.20 -5.10 18.71
C SER A 140 -22.24 -4.87 19.80
N PRO A 141 -22.80 -5.97 20.38
CA PRO A 141 -23.74 -5.86 21.50
C PRO A 141 -23.16 -5.13 22.72
N VAL A 142 -21.83 -5.09 22.87
CA VAL A 142 -21.14 -4.39 23.96
C VAL A 142 -20.72 -2.96 23.59
N GLY A 143 -21.08 -2.49 22.38
CA GLY A 143 -20.86 -1.12 21.93
C GLY A 143 -19.50 -0.85 21.27
N ALA A 144 -18.78 -1.87 20.82
CA ALA A 144 -17.62 -1.68 19.95
C ALA A 144 -18.07 -1.28 18.54
N ILE A 145 -17.33 -0.37 17.88
CA ILE A 145 -17.76 0.33 16.68
C ILE A 145 -16.74 0.21 15.55
N GLY A 146 -17.27 -0.03 14.33
CA GLY A 146 -16.59 0.14 13.04
C GLY A 146 -15.61 -0.96 12.70
N LEU A 147 -14.74 -0.68 11.74
CA LEU A 147 -13.83 -1.64 11.10
C LEU A 147 -12.94 -2.42 12.07
N THR A 148 -12.46 -1.79 13.10
CA THR A 148 -11.54 -2.38 14.09
C THR A 148 -12.20 -2.61 15.46
N GLN A 149 -13.52 -2.49 15.54
CA GLN A 149 -14.34 -2.70 16.73
C GLN A 149 -13.79 -1.97 17.97
N VAL A 150 -13.53 -0.67 17.83
CA VAL A 150 -13.01 0.15 18.91
C VAL A 150 -14.12 0.52 19.87
N MET A 151 -13.87 0.33 21.18
CA MET A 151 -14.76 0.85 22.23
C MET A 151 -14.69 2.37 22.29
N PRO A 152 -15.83 3.08 22.46
CA PRO A 152 -15.82 4.55 22.61
C PRO A 152 -14.94 5.05 23.77
N SER A 153 -14.79 4.28 24.84
CA SER A 153 -13.88 4.58 25.95
C SER A 153 -12.42 4.56 25.49
N THR A 154 -12.01 3.54 24.74
CA THR A 154 -10.68 3.41 24.15
C THR A 154 -10.43 4.55 23.17
N ALA A 155 -11.41 4.86 22.31
CA ALA A 155 -11.28 5.95 21.35
C ALA A 155 -11.01 7.31 22.00
N ARG A 156 -11.70 7.63 23.10
CA ARG A 156 -11.51 8.87 23.85
C ARG A 156 -10.12 9.01 24.48
N PHE A 157 -9.46 7.90 24.78
CA PHE A 157 -8.07 7.93 25.24
C PHE A 157 -7.13 8.45 24.16
N TYR A 158 -7.34 8.04 22.90
CA TYR A 158 -6.49 8.44 21.78
C TYR A 158 -6.92 9.77 21.12
N HIS A 159 -8.19 10.13 21.24
CA HIS A 159 -8.75 11.35 20.66
C HIS A 159 -9.81 11.95 21.61
N LYS A 160 -9.39 12.94 22.40
CA LYS A 160 -10.31 13.66 23.30
C LYS A 160 -11.47 14.27 22.53
N GLY A 161 -12.69 14.09 23.02
CA GLY A 161 -13.90 14.65 22.40
C GLY A 161 -14.43 13.90 21.18
N ILE A 162 -13.85 12.74 20.82
CA ILE A 162 -14.40 11.94 19.73
C ILE A 162 -15.80 11.44 20.07
N THR A 163 -16.71 11.56 19.11
CA THR A 163 -18.07 11.02 19.22
C THR A 163 -18.15 9.60 18.66
N ALA A 164 -19.13 8.82 19.12
CA ALA A 164 -19.38 7.49 18.57
C ALA A 164 -19.66 7.52 17.07
N GLN A 165 -20.32 8.57 16.57
CA GLN A 165 -20.60 8.73 15.14
C GLN A 165 -19.33 8.80 14.31
N ARG A 166 -18.29 9.46 14.78
CA ARG A 166 -16.99 9.54 14.07
C ARG A 166 -16.23 8.21 14.02
N LEU A 167 -16.58 7.24 14.85
CA LEU A 167 -16.00 5.90 14.79
C LEU A 167 -16.53 5.07 13.59
N TYR A 168 -17.55 5.52 12.90
CA TYR A 168 -17.97 4.92 11.63
C TYR A 168 -17.19 5.47 10.43
N GLU A 169 -16.40 6.52 10.60
CA GLU A 169 -15.50 7.02 9.56
C GLU A 169 -14.30 6.07 9.41
N PRO A 170 -14.07 5.45 8.22
CA PRO A 170 -13.05 4.42 8.05
C PRO A 170 -11.66 4.84 8.55
N ASN A 171 -11.15 5.98 8.08
CA ASN A 171 -9.81 6.43 8.43
C ASN A 171 -9.65 6.76 9.93
N THR A 172 -10.70 7.33 10.55
CA THR A 172 -10.71 7.62 11.98
C THR A 172 -10.68 6.34 12.80
N ASN A 173 -11.51 5.37 12.44
CA ASN A 173 -11.60 4.08 13.11
C ASN A 173 -10.31 3.26 12.99
N LEU A 174 -9.81 3.08 11.76
CA LEU A 174 -8.57 2.36 11.49
C LEU A 174 -7.39 2.96 12.26
N ARG A 175 -7.25 4.29 12.22
CA ARG A 175 -6.16 4.99 12.92
C ARG A 175 -6.18 4.72 14.42
N ILE A 176 -7.34 4.82 15.05
CA ILE A 176 -7.48 4.58 16.49
C ILE A 176 -7.21 3.11 16.83
N GLY A 177 -7.80 2.17 16.08
CA GLY A 177 -7.63 0.75 16.33
C GLY A 177 -6.20 0.27 16.15
N PHE A 178 -5.53 0.71 15.08
CA PHE A 178 -4.13 0.34 14.83
C PHE A 178 -3.18 0.97 15.84
N ARG A 179 -3.40 2.23 16.22
CA ARG A 179 -2.64 2.89 17.28
C ARG A 179 -2.83 2.18 18.63
N TYR A 180 -4.04 1.75 18.94
CA TYR A 180 -4.32 0.94 20.12
C TYR A 180 -3.55 -0.38 20.09
N LEU A 181 -3.62 -1.13 18.98
CA LEU A 181 -2.86 -2.37 18.85
C LEU A 181 -1.36 -2.15 19.00
N ARG A 182 -0.80 -1.14 18.32
CA ARG A 182 0.62 -0.80 18.45
C ARG A 182 0.98 -0.47 19.89
N GLY A 183 0.15 0.31 20.58
CA GLY A 183 0.34 0.64 22.01
C GLY A 183 0.42 -0.60 22.88
N LEU A 184 -0.50 -1.56 22.65
CA LEU A 184 -0.49 -2.83 23.37
C LEU A 184 0.77 -3.66 23.06
N VAL A 185 1.20 -3.76 21.80
CA VAL A 185 2.44 -4.49 21.48
C VAL A 185 3.65 -3.86 22.17
N THR A 186 3.70 -2.55 22.26
CA THR A 186 4.75 -1.83 23.01
C THR A 186 4.65 -2.09 24.51
N GLU A 187 3.45 -1.99 25.08
CA GLU A 187 3.20 -2.23 26.52
C GLU A 187 3.58 -3.66 26.95
N TYR A 188 3.32 -4.63 26.08
CA TYR A 188 3.67 -6.03 26.33
C TYR A 188 5.01 -6.45 25.72
N HIS A 189 5.94 -5.50 25.52
CA HIS A 189 7.33 -5.74 25.13
C HIS A 189 7.49 -6.61 23.86
N GLY A 190 6.58 -6.47 22.89
CA GLY A 190 6.58 -7.23 21.64
C GLY A 190 5.84 -8.57 21.73
N ASP A 191 5.29 -8.95 22.88
CA ASP A 191 4.44 -10.15 22.97
C ASP A 191 3.12 -9.93 22.21
N MET A 192 3.15 -10.19 20.92
CA MET A 192 2.01 -10.07 20.02
C MET A 192 0.81 -10.89 20.50
N LYS A 193 1.04 -12.09 21.04
CA LYS A 193 -0.03 -12.95 21.52
C LYS A 193 -0.79 -12.26 22.66
N THR A 194 -0.08 -11.78 23.67
CA THR A 194 -0.70 -11.07 24.80
C THR A 194 -1.38 -9.77 24.31
N ALA A 195 -0.73 -8.99 23.45
CA ALA A 195 -1.30 -7.77 22.88
C ALA A 195 -2.64 -8.02 22.17
N LEU A 196 -2.72 -9.05 21.34
CA LEU A 196 -3.94 -9.44 20.64
C LEU A 196 -5.05 -9.93 21.60
N LEU A 197 -4.70 -10.68 22.63
CA LEU A 197 -5.66 -11.11 23.64
C LEU A 197 -6.22 -9.92 24.43
N VAL A 198 -5.37 -8.96 24.77
CA VAL A 198 -5.80 -7.72 25.47
C VAL A 198 -6.63 -6.85 24.54
N TYR A 199 -6.27 -6.76 23.26
CA TYR A 199 -7.07 -6.04 22.28
C TYR A 199 -8.52 -6.54 22.25
N ASN A 200 -8.68 -7.88 22.15
CA ASN A 200 -10.01 -8.51 22.07
C ASN A 200 -10.78 -8.55 23.38
N ARG A 201 -10.12 -8.89 24.51
CA ARG A 201 -10.79 -9.16 25.79
C ARG A 201 -10.71 -8.02 26.80
N GLY A 202 -9.86 -7.04 26.53
CA GLY A 202 -9.49 -6.00 27.47
C GLY A 202 -8.47 -6.45 28.53
N PRO A 203 -7.70 -5.50 29.09
CA PRO A 203 -6.61 -5.81 30.02
C PRO A 203 -7.10 -6.48 31.32
N ALA A 204 -8.22 -6.02 31.86
CA ALA A 204 -8.77 -6.58 33.11
C ALA A 204 -9.16 -8.06 32.98
N ALA A 205 -9.77 -8.46 31.87
CA ALA A 205 -10.17 -9.85 31.64
C ALA A 205 -8.96 -10.79 31.47
N VAL A 206 -7.92 -10.32 30.77
CA VAL A 206 -6.67 -11.08 30.61
C VAL A 206 -5.93 -11.22 31.96
N ALA A 207 -5.82 -10.12 32.73
CA ALA A 207 -5.19 -10.14 34.05
C ALA A 207 -5.94 -11.07 35.00
N LYS A 208 -7.28 -11.02 35.03
CA LYS A 208 -8.10 -11.90 35.85
C LYS A 208 -7.87 -13.38 35.53
N SER A 209 -7.90 -13.76 34.25
CA SER A 209 -7.64 -15.15 33.82
C SER A 209 -6.26 -15.63 34.32
N ARG A 210 -5.23 -14.79 34.13
CA ARG A 210 -3.87 -15.12 34.62
C ARG A 210 -3.78 -15.27 36.15
N ALA A 211 -4.42 -14.41 36.88
CA ALA A 211 -4.44 -14.48 38.33
C ALA A 211 -5.14 -15.74 38.88
N GLN A 212 -6.08 -16.28 38.10
CA GLN A 212 -6.78 -17.53 38.40
C GLN A 212 -6.02 -18.78 37.93
N GLY A 213 -4.85 -18.62 37.28
CA GLY A 213 -4.11 -19.73 36.70
C GLY A 213 -4.71 -20.22 35.37
N ASP A 214 -5.71 -19.55 34.81
CA ASP A 214 -6.37 -19.92 33.58
C ASP A 214 -5.60 -19.43 32.35
N ASN A 215 -5.75 -20.16 31.23
CA ASN A 215 -5.25 -19.70 29.96
C ASN A 215 -6.15 -18.55 29.41
N PRO A 216 -5.64 -17.33 29.24
CA PRO A 216 -6.44 -16.23 28.74
C PRO A 216 -6.81 -16.34 27.26
N SER A 217 -6.24 -17.30 26.49
CA SER A 217 -6.51 -17.43 25.06
C SER A 217 -7.92 -17.97 24.81
N ASN A 218 -8.68 -17.22 24.03
CA ASN A 218 -9.96 -17.63 23.45
C ASN A 218 -9.84 -18.02 21.97
N GLY A 219 -8.63 -18.14 21.45
CA GLY A 219 -8.36 -18.48 20.04
C GLY A 219 -8.20 -17.28 19.12
N TYR A 220 -8.52 -16.06 19.57
CA TYR A 220 -8.40 -14.85 18.77
C TYR A 220 -6.97 -14.62 18.23
N ASP A 221 -5.98 -14.73 19.11
CA ASP A 221 -4.56 -14.65 18.78
C ASP A 221 -4.17 -15.67 17.70
N ARG A 222 -4.65 -16.92 17.84
CA ARG A 222 -4.35 -18.01 16.89
C ARG A 222 -4.98 -17.79 15.52
N ILE A 223 -6.22 -17.26 15.48
CA ILE A 223 -6.91 -16.98 14.21
C ILE A 223 -6.16 -15.89 13.44
N LEU A 224 -5.79 -14.80 14.09
CA LEU A 224 -5.07 -13.70 13.47
C LEU A 224 -3.68 -14.11 12.98
N THR A 225 -2.95 -14.92 13.75
CA THR A 225 -1.56 -15.28 13.44
C THR A 225 -1.41 -16.57 12.63
N LYS A 226 -2.50 -17.30 12.35
CA LYS A 226 -2.44 -18.54 11.56
C LYS A 226 -1.85 -18.27 10.16
N GLY A 227 -0.66 -18.84 9.90
CA GLY A 227 0.05 -18.65 8.62
C GLY A 227 0.60 -17.24 8.40
N TYR A 228 0.51 -16.34 9.37
CA TYR A 228 1.11 -15.03 9.31
C TYR A 228 2.63 -15.12 9.53
N LYS A 229 3.41 -14.53 8.61
CA LYS A 229 4.87 -14.53 8.65
C LYS A 229 5.47 -13.13 8.80
N GLY A 230 4.63 -12.11 8.90
CA GLY A 230 5.07 -10.72 9.04
C GLY A 230 5.59 -10.40 10.45
N ARG A 231 6.11 -9.19 10.59
CA ARG A 231 6.68 -8.70 11.87
C ARG A 231 5.64 -8.11 12.84
N GLY A 232 4.39 -7.92 12.40
CA GLY A 232 3.32 -7.30 13.17
C GLY A 232 3.43 -5.79 13.22
N ILE A 233 4.50 -5.29 13.81
CA ILE A 233 4.86 -3.87 13.86
C ILE A 233 6.00 -3.62 12.88
N ILE A 234 5.88 -2.58 12.08
CA ILE A 234 6.92 -2.07 11.18
C ILE A 234 7.38 -0.72 11.71
N ASN A 235 8.67 -0.59 11.95
CA ASN A 235 9.31 0.67 12.39
C ASN A 235 9.64 1.54 11.19
#